data_61e18b4d310122664fa99f125e20d9a4
#
_entry.id   61e18b4d310122664fa99f125e20d9a4
#
_cell.length_a   1.000
_cell.length_b   1.000
_cell.length_c   1.000
_cell.angle_alpha   90.00
_cell.angle_beta   90.00
_cell.angle_gamma   90.00
#
_symmetry.space_group_name_H-M   'P 1'
#
loop_
_entity.id
_entity.type
_entity.pdbx_description
1 polymer ?
#
loop_
_entity_poly.entity_id
_entity_poly.type
_entity_poly.pdbx_seq_one_letter_code
_entity_poly.pdbx_strand_id
1 'polypeptide(L)'
;MTKLIDNSIFPNKTYKETVLAPLFDASKKTFADYHYRVNLAHCVMLTEQGILSTKEGAKIIDALIKIEEELNLEELVYTGAVEDYFFYVEDELIKRIGVDLAGRLHTGRSRNDIDHTIFKMHLMALSAVLLEELAGLISSLLTAAEKGKGTIILAYTHGQPAQPTTWGHYLGAFIEILQRDVERITVARSSSELCSMGAAAITTTGFNLDRKRMSDLLGFAAPLENSYGCISSVDYVTGLYSALKVMFLNMGRFIQDLAQRSAFE
;
A
#
# COMPACT_ATOMS: atom_id res chain seq x y z
N MET A 1 -39.71 22.85 5.51
CA MET A 1 -39.51 22.97 4.04
C MET A 1 -38.14 22.40 3.75
N THR A 2 -38.07 21.16 3.27
CA THR A 2 -36.84 20.53 2.80
C THR A 2 -36.43 21.27 1.51
N LYS A 3 -35.34 22.00 1.53
CA LYS A 3 -34.79 22.57 0.29
C LYS A 3 -34.54 21.41 -0.67
N LEU A 4 -35.22 21.41 -1.82
CA LEU A 4 -34.90 20.51 -2.91
C LEU A 4 -33.39 20.67 -3.25
N ILE A 5 -32.64 19.61 -3.15
CA ILE A 5 -31.23 19.60 -3.50
C ILE A 5 -31.16 19.83 -5.01
N ASP A 6 -30.48 20.90 -5.42
CA ASP A 6 -30.25 21.17 -6.84
C ASP A 6 -29.23 20.14 -7.39
N ASN A 7 -29.72 19.17 -8.11
CA ASN A 7 -28.91 18.12 -8.74
C ASN A 7 -28.35 18.52 -10.11
N SER A 8 -28.54 19.76 -10.53
CA SER A 8 -28.06 20.27 -11.83
C SER A 8 -26.56 20.59 -11.83
N ILE A 9 -25.92 20.69 -10.66
CA ILE A 9 -24.50 21.03 -10.51
C ILE A 9 -23.73 19.78 -10.08
N PHE A 10 -22.76 19.37 -10.90
CA PHE A 10 -21.81 18.30 -10.55
C PHE A 10 -20.47 18.90 -10.08
N PRO A 11 -19.86 18.35 -9.02
CA PRO A 11 -20.43 17.34 -8.13
C PRO A 11 -21.49 17.91 -7.19
N ASN A 12 -22.53 17.12 -6.87
CA ASN A 12 -23.52 17.49 -5.85
C ASN A 12 -22.81 17.79 -4.53
N LYS A 13 -23.29 18.83 -3.80
CA LYS A 13 -22.65 19.30 -2.56
C LYS A 13 -22.44 18.17 -1.53
N THR A 14 -23.45 17.33 -1.31
CA THR A 14 -23.33 16.22 -0.36
C THR A 14 -22.26 15.23 -0.80
N TYR A 15 -22.24 14.84 -2.09
CA TYR A 15 -21.22 13.95 -2.63
C TYR A 15 -19.80 14.53 -2.52
N LYS A 16 -19.67 15.82 -2.84
CA LYS A 16 -18.41 16.55 -2.67
C LYS A 16 -17.88 16.49 -1.23
N GLU A 17 -18.73 16.77 -0.25
CA GLU A 17 -18.35 16.89 1.15
C GLU A 17 -18.16 15.52 1.83
N THR A 18 -18.97 14.51 1.46
CA THR A 18 -18.95 13.21 2.15
C THR A 18 -18.12 12.13 1.46
N VAL A 19 -17.81 12.30 0.18
CA VAL A 19 -17.05 11.32 -0.61
C VAL A 19 -15.78 11.92 -1.18
N LEU A 20 -15.89 12.94 -2.05
CA LEU A 20 -14.73 13.41 -2.81
C LEU A 20 -13.68 14.09 -1.93
N ALA A 21 -14.08 14.97 -1.01
CA ALA A 21 -13.13 15.66 -0.14
C ALA A 21 -12.38 14.69 0.79
N PRO A 22 -13.02 13.75 1.51
CA PRO A 22 -12.32 12.74 2.29
C PRO A 22 -11.39 11.84 1.45
N LEU A 23 -11.80 11.44 0.24
CA LEU A 23 -10.96 10.64 -0.65
C LEU A 23 -9.73 11.43 -1.15
N PHE A 24 -9.92 12.70 -1.51
CA PHE A 24 -8.83 13.58 -1.89
C PHE A 24 -7.80 13.74 -0.76
N ASP A 25 -8.28 14.02 0.47
CA ASP A 25 -7.41 14.18 1.63
C ASP A 25 -6.69 12.89 2.01
N ALA A 26 -7.34 11.74 1.92
CA ALA A 26 -6.72 10.44 2.13
C ALA A 26 -5.66 10.13 1.06
N SER A 27 -5.97 10.41 -0.21
CA SER A 27 -5.07 10.17 -1.34
C SER A 27 -3.82 11.05 -1.25
N LYS A 28 -3.97 12.37 -1.03
CA LYS A 28 -2.82 13.26 -0.91
C LYS A 28 -1.91 12.91 0.26
N LYS A 29 -2.49 12.49 1.38
CA LYS A 29 -1.73 12.15 2.60
C LYS A 29 -0.99 10.83 2.48
N THR A 30 -1.60 9.84 1.82
CA THR A 30 -1.11 8.46 1.83
C THR A 30 -0.41 8.07 0.53
N PHE A 31 -0.84 8.63 -0.60
CA PHE A 31 -0.48 8.14 -1.93
C PHE A 31 0.23 9.16 -2.82
N ALA A 32 0.47 10.40 -2.38
CA ALA A 32 1.11 11.43 -3.21
C ALA A 32 2.45 10.99 -3.79
N ASP A 33 3.38 10.48 -2.96
CA ASP A 33 4.69 9.97 -3.41
C ASP A 33 4.54 8.83 -4.43
N TYR A 34 3.59 7.91 -4.22
CA TYR A 34 3.37 6.82 -5.16
C TYR A 34 2.81 7.31 -6.50
N HIS A 35 1.90 8.30 -6.50
CA HIS A 35 1.42 8.95 -7.73
C HIS A 35 2.58 9.59 -8.50
N TYR A 36 3.44 10.32 -7.79
CA TYR A 36 4.62 10.93 -8.38
C TYR A 36 5.54 9.88 -9.03
N ARG A 37 5.89 8.83 -8.30
CA ARG A 37 6.74 7.74 -8.80
C ARG A 37 6.13 7.02 -10.00
N VAL A 38 4.82 6.73 -9.99
CA VAL A 38 4.12 6.09 -11.11
C VAL A 38 4.12 7.01 -12.33
N ASN A 39 3.90 8.31 -12.17
CA ASN A 39 3.95 9.28 -13.26
C ASN A 39 5.34 9.36 -13.90
N LEU A 40 6.41 9.42 -13.08
CA LEU A 40 7.78 9.42 -13.60
C LEU A 40 8.12 8.12 -14.34
N ALA A 41 7.84 6.97 -13.74
CA ALA A 41 8.11 5.67 -14.34
C ALA A 41 7.36 5.50 -15.67
N HIS A 42 6.11 5.92 -15.72
CA HIS A 42 5.30 5.84 -16.94
C HIS A 42 5.85 6.76 -18.04
N CYS A 43 6.23 8.00 -17.70
CA CYS A 43 6.85 8.92 -18.65
C CYS A 43 8.16 8.37 -19.23
N VAL A 44 9.01 7.78 -18.39
CA VAL A 44 10.25 7.12 -18.83
C VAL A 44 9.93 5.99 -19.80
N MET A 45 9.02 5.08 -19.44
CA MET A 45 8.63 3.95 -20.28
C MET A 45 8.05 4.42 -21.63
N LEU A 46 7.15 5.40 -21.64
CA LEU A 46 6.58 5.96 -22.88
C LEU A 46 7.68 6.56 -23.79
N THR A 47 8.70 7.17 -23.19
CA THR A 47 9.82 7.75 -23.94
C THR A 47 10.73 6.65 -24.50
N GLU A 48 11.05 5.63 -23.73
CA GLU A 48 11.86 4.47 -24.17
C GLU A 48 11.15 3.69 -25.27
N GLN A 49 9.82 3.61 -25.25
CA GLN A 49 9.02 2.97 -26.31
C GLN A 49 8.79 3.85 -27.54
N GLY A 50 9.31 5.09 -27.55
CA GLY A 50 9.14 6.03 -28.67
C GLY A 50 7.72 6.57 -28.83
N ILE A 51 6.84 6.38 -27.86
CA ILE A 51 5.48 6.99 -27.82
C ILE A 51 5.59 8.49 -27.54
N LEU A 52 6.53 8.87 -26.67
CA LEU A 52 6.99 10.24 -26.47
C LEU A 52 8.38 10.40 -27.08
N SER A 53 8.65 11.54 -27.70
CA SER A 53 10.03 11.92 -28.01
C SER A 53 10.81 12.21 -26.73
N THR A 54 12.13 12.07 -26.76
CA THR A 54 13.01 12.41 -25.62
C THR A 54 12.80 13.85 -25.13
N LYS A 55 12.52 14.78 -26.04
CA LYS A 55 12.26 16.18 -25.71
C LYS A 55 10.91 16.37 -24.99
N GLU A 56 9.88 15.63 -25.38
CA GLU A 56 8.57 15.65 -24.73
C GLU A 56 8.64 15.01 -23.34
N GLY A 57 9.28 13.83 -23.23
CA GLY A 57 9.50 13.16 -21.96
C GLY A 57 10.26 14.02 -20.96
N ALA A 58 11.35 14.66 -21.41
CA ALA A 58 12.12 15.55 -20.55
C ALA A 58 11.30 16.74 -20.03
N LYS A 59 10.45 17.35 -20.87
CA LYS A 59 9.56 18.44 -20.43
C LYS A 59 8.51 17.99 -19.42
N ILE A 60 7.94 16.80 -19.60
CA ILE A 60 6.95 16.24 -18.67
C ILE A 60 7.63 15.94 -17.32
N ILE A 61 8.81 15.31 -17.33
CA ILE A 61 9.56 15.00 -16.11
C ILE A 61 9.95 16.27 -15.36
N ASP A 62 10.48 17.28 -16.05
CA ASP A 62 10.82 18.58 -15.43
C ASP A 62 9.60 19.25 -14.78
N ALA A 63 8.44 19.18 -15.42
CA ALA A 63 7.21 19.72 -14.87
C ALA A 63 6.71 18.91 -13.64
N LEU A 64 6.82 17.58 -13.66
CA LEU A 64 6.45 16.72 -12.53
C LEU A 64 7.36 16.98 -11.32
N ILE A 65 8.67 17.13 -11.54
CA ILE A 65 9.64 17.48 -10.48
C ILE A 65 9.27 18.81 -9.83
N LYS A 66 8.99 19.83 -10.65
CA LYS A 66 8.58 21.15 -10.13
C LYS A 66 7.27 21.12 -9.37
N ILE A 67 6.30 20.30 -9.82
CA ILE A 67 5.05 20.11 -9.07
C ILE A 67 5.36 19.54 -7.69
N GLU A 68 6.19 18.49 -7.60
CA GLU A 68 6.54 17.86 -6.34
C GLU A 68 7.30 18.80 -5.39
N GLU A 69 8.23 19.61 -5.91
CA GLU A 69 9.01 20.57 -5.12
C GLU A 69 8.20 21.76 -4.61
N GLU A 70 7.23 22.23 -5.40
CA GLU A 70 6.43 23.43 -5.10
C GLU A 70 5.16 23.11 -4.30
N LEU A 71 4.68 21.85 -4.33
CA LEU A 71 3.41 21.46 -3.73
C LEU A 71 3.51 21.28 -2.22
N ASN A 72 2.81 22.15 -1.48
CA ASN A 72 2.62 21.95 -0.04
C ASN A 72 1.36 21.12 0.21
N LEU A 73 1.53 19.83 0.45
CA LEU A 73 0.43 18.88 0.69
C LEU A 73 -0.39 19.21 1.94
N GLU A 74 0.21 19.86 2.96
CA GLU A 74 -0.51 20.21 4.18
C GLU A 74 -1.50 21.36 3.94
N GLU A 75 -1.13 22.33 3.11
CA GLU A 75 -1.96 23.49 2.77
C GLU A 75 -2.95 23.20 1.64
N LEU A 76 -2.77 22.09 0.90
CA LEU A 76 -3.64 21.75 -0.22
C LEU A 76 -5.04 21.35 0.27
N VAL A 77 -6.05 22.13 -0.09
CA VAL A 77 -7.46 21.91 0.26
C VAL A 77 -8.26 21.53 -0.99
N TYR A 78 -9.13 20.53 -0.83
CA TYR A 78 -10.03 20.10 -1.91
C TYR A 78 -11.06 21.18 -2.24
N THR A 79 -11.04 21.69 -3.46
CA THR A 79 -11.95 22.74 -3.93
C THR A 79 -13.18 22.20 -4.66
N GLY A 80 -13.11 20.99 -5.19
CA GLY A 80 -14.11 20.39 -6.08
C GLY A 80 -13.98 20.82 -7.54
N ALA A 81 -12.86 21.47 -7.90
CA ALA A 81 -12.57 21.81 -9.30
C ALA A 81 -12.14 20.59 -10.13
N VAL A 82 -11.62 19.58 -9.46
CA VAL A 82 -11.22 18.27 -10.04
C VAL A 82 -11.86 17.15 -9.25
N GLU A 83 -11.86 15.92 -9.77
CA GLU A 83 -12.48 14.78 -9.10
C GLU A 83 -11.68 14.33 -7.87
N ASP A 84 -10.34 14.22 -7.99
CA ASP A 84 -9.45 13.72 -6.95
C ASP A 84 -8.02 14.25 -7.08
N TYR A 85 -7.11 13.71 -6.25
CA TYR A 85 -5.70 14.09 -6.21
C TYR A 85 -4.96 13.74 -7.52
N PHE A 86 -5.30 12.66 -8.20
CA PHE A 86 -4.71 12.32 -9.50
C PHE A 86 -5.00 13.40 -10.54
N PHE A 87 -6.26 13.79 -10.68
CA PHE A 87 -6.66 14.87 -11.60
C PHE A 87 -6.16 16.24 -11.17
N TYR A 88 -5.91 16.45 -9.88
CA TYR A 88 -5.24 17.66 -9.41
C TYR A 88 -3.80 17.76 -9.97
N VAL A 89 -3.03 16.68 -9.88
CA VAL A 89 -1.67 16.65 -10.45
C VAL A 89 -1.69 16.81 -11.97
N GLU A 90 -2.66 16.18 -12.65
CA GLU A 90 -2.84 16.34 -14.09
C GLU A 90 -3.17 17.79 -14.49
N ASP A 91 -4.06 18.46 -13.74
CA ASP A 91 -4.40 19.88 -13.94
C ASP A 91 -3.19 20.80 -13.71
N GLU A 92 -2.40 20.55 -12.69
CA GLU A 92 -1.15 21.26 -12.45
C GLU A 92 -0.13 21.05 -13.59
N LEU A 93 -0.07 19.84 -14.14
CA LEU A 93 0.76 19.55 -15.31
C LEU A 93 0.27 20.31 -16.56
N ILE A 94 -1.04 20.32 -16.81
CA ILE A 94 -1.68 21.06 -17.92
C ILE A 94 -1.36 22.55 -17.84
N LYS A 95 -1.43 23.16 -16.65
CA LYS A 95 -1.11 24.57 -16.45
C LYS A 95 0.34 24.92 -16.81
N ARG A 96 1.28 23.97 -16.62
CA ARG A 96 2.70 24.20 -16.86
C ARG A 96 3.15 23.92 -18.29
N ILE A 97 2.63 22.87 -18.92
CA ILE A 97 3.13 22.41 -20.23
C ILE A 97 2.06 22.34 -21.33
N GLY A 98 0.83 22.73 -21.01
CA GLY A 98 -0.30 22.73 -21.95
C GLY A 98 -0.98 21.37 -22.07
N VAL A 99 -2.27 21.39 -22.46
CA VAL A 99 -3.15 20.22 -22.48
C VAL A 99 -2.66 19.11 -23.42
N ASP A 100 -2.12 19.46 -24.58
CA ASP A 100 -1.67 18.48 -25.58
C ASP A 100 -0.50 17.63 -25.07
N LEU A 101 0.51 18.28 -24.45
CA LEU A 101 1.66 17.58 -23.96
C LEU A 101 1.37 16.85 -22.64
N ALA A 102 0.66 17.48 -21.72
CA ALA A 102 0.24 16.87 -20.47
C ALA A 102 -0.62 15.63 -20.71
N GLY A 103 -1.60 15.70 -21.62
CA GLY A 103 -2.47 14.59 -21.96
C GLY A 103 -1.75 13.37 -22.55
N ARG A 104 -0.58 13.55 -23.17
CA ARG A 104 0.23 12.44 -23.68
C ARG A 104 0.78 11.54 -22.56
N LEU A 105 0.97 12.06 -21.36
CA LEU A 105 1.34 11.24 -20.19
C LEU A 105 0.24 10.24 -19.86
N HIS A 106 -1.02 10.51 -20.21
CA HIS A 106 -2.16 9.59 -19.94
C HIS A 106 -2.24 8.43 -20.95
N THR A 107 -1.38 8.39 -21.99
CA THR A 107 -1.41 7.35 -23.00
C THR A 107 -1.24 5.96 -22.43
N GLY A 108 -2.20 5.06 -22.72
CA GLY A 108 -2.12 3.64 -22.39
C GLY A 108 -2.24 3.30 -20.91
N ARG A 109 -2.75 4.19 -20.07
CA ARG A 109 -3.03 3.94 -18.65
C ARG A 109 -4.45 4.32 -18.26
N SER A 110 -4.89 3.88 -17.10
CA SER A 110 -6.18 4.22 -16.50
C SER A 110 -6.00 4.42 -15.00
N ARG A 111 -6.97 5.09 -14.35
CA ARG A 111 -7.06 5.10 -12.88
C ARG A 111 -7.04 3.69 -12.30
N ASN A 112 -7.63 2.72 -13.01
CA ASN A 112 -7.72 1.34 -12.53
C ASN A 112 -6.33 0.71 -12.31
N ASP A 113 -5.46 0.70 -13.31
CA ASP A 113 -4.13 0.10 -13.15
C ASP A 113 -3.19 0.94 -12.29
N ILE A 114 -3.35 2.27 -12.30
CA ILE A 114 -2.62 3.19 -11.43
C ILE A 114 -2.97 2.90 -9.96
N ASP A 115 -4.24 2.90 -9.58
CA ASP A 115 -4.68 2.75 -8.20
C ASP A 115 -4.29 1.38 -7.62
N HIS A 116 -4.49 0.28 -8.37
CA HIS A 116 -4.01 -1.05 -7.94
C HIS A 116 -2.49 -1.09 -7.76
N THR A 117 -1.72 -0.41 -8.60
CA THR A 117 -0.26 -0.34 -8.47
C THR A 117 0.15 0.44 -7.22
N ILE A 118 -0.45 1.61 -6.99
CA ILE A 118 -0.20 2.44 -5.81
C ILE A 118 -0.55 1.71 -4.52
N PHE A 119 -1.70 1.03 -4.46
CA PHE A 119 -2.11 0.24 -3.29
C PHE A 119 -1.11 -0.88 -3.01
N LYS A 120 -0.64 -1.59 -4.03
CA LYS A 120 0.39 -2.63 -3.87
C LYS A 120 1.70 -2.06 -3.37
N MET A 121 2.18 -0.93 -3.92
CA MET A 121 3.40 -0.25 -3.44
C MET A 121 3.28 0.13 -1.96
N HIS A 122 2.14 0.67 -1.56
CA HIS A 122 1.89 1.03 -0.17
C HIS A 122 1.85 -0.19 0.75
N LEU A 123 1.16 -1.27 0.37
CA LEU A 123 1.12 -2.51 1.14
C LEU A 123 2.50 -3.18 1.25
N MET A 124 3.31 -3.12 0.19
CA MET A 124 4.71 -3.58 0.23
C MET A 124 5.54 -2.80 1.24
N ALA A 125 5.39 -1.48 1.28
CA ALA A 125 6.09 -0.64 2.24
C ALA A 125 5.66 -0.91 3.69
N LEU A 126 4.35 -0.92 3.96
CA LEU A 126 3.82 -1.20 5.30
C LEU A 126 4.18 -2.59 5.81
N SER A 127 4.08 -3.61 4.96
CA SER A 127 4.43 -4.97 5.34
C SER A 127 5.94 -5.14 5.58
N ALA A 128 6.81 -4.39 4.90
CA ALA A 128 8.24 -4.39 5.17
C ALA A 128 8.54 -3.85 6.57
N VAL A 129 7.95 -2.71 6.94
CA VAL A 129 8.08 -2.14 8.29
C VAL A 129 7.58 -3.13 9.36
N LEU A 130 6.42 -3.76 9.13
CA LEU A 130 5.87 -4.74 10.06
C LEU A 130 6.80 -5.95 10.24
N LEU A 131 7.38 -6.48 9.15
CA LEU A 131 8.30 -7.60 9.21
C LEU A 131 9.59 -7.25 9.99
N GLU A 132 10.09 -6.02 9.84
CA GLU A 132 11.21 -5.50 10.61
C GLU A 132 10.88 -5.42 12.12
N GLU A 133 9.72 -4.89 12.49
CA GLU A 133 9.24 -4.83 13.86
C GLU A 133 9.06 -6.23 14.48
N LEU A 134 8.54 -7.19 13.70
CA LEU A 134 8.43 -8.58 14.15
C LEU A 134 9.79 -9.23 14.37
N ALA A 135 10.77 -8.96 13.53
CA ALA A 135 12.15 -9.43 13.73
C ALA A 135 12.76 -8.85 15.02
N GLY A 136 12.51 -7.56 15.29
CA GLY A 136 12.90 -6.91 16.54
C GLY A 136 12.23 -7.53 17.78
N LEU A 137 10.94 -7.83 17.69
CA LEU A 137 10.20 -8.51 18.76
C LEU A 137 10.75 -9.93 19.01
N ILE A 138 10.98 -10.71 17.97
CA ILE A 138 11.57 -12.06 18.07
C ILE A 138 12.95 -11.99 18.73
N SER A 139 13.80 -11.05 18.34
CA SER A 139 15.13 -10.84 18.95
C SER A 139 15.04 -10.51 20.44
N SER A 140 14.11 -9.67 20.83
CA SER A 140 13.85 -9.29 22.21
C SER A 140 13.38 -10.48 23.05
N LEU A 141 12.46 -11.28 22.50
CA LEU A 141 11.96 -12.51 23.13
C LEU A 141 13.04 -13.58 23.28
N LEU A 142 13.90 -13.75 22.26
CA LEU A 142 15.07 -14.66 22.34
C LEU A 142 16.01 -14.27 23.48
N THR A 143 16.28 -12.98 23.62
CA THR A 143 17.11 -12.45 24.72
C THR A 143 16.47 -12.73 26.09
N ALA A 144 15.16 -12.55 26.21
CA ALA A 144 14.42 -12.84 27.45
C ALA A 144 14.35 -14.35 27.71
N ALA A 145 14.18 -15.19 26.69
CA ALA A 145 14.18 -16.64 26.81
C ALA A 145 15.54 -17.17 27.30
N GLU A 146 16.64 -16.67 26.74
CA GLU A 146 18.00 -17.06 27.18
C GLU A 146 18.26 -16.71 28.64
N LYS A 147 17.85 -15.50 29.07
CA LYS A 147 17.94 -15.10 30.49
C LYS A 147 17.08 -15.97 31.41
N GLY A 148 15.91 -16.38 30.91
CA GLY A 148 14.93 -17.15 31.68
C GLY A 148 15.01 -18.68 31.51
N LYS A 149 16.02 -19.20 30.82
CA LYS A 149 16.11 -20.65 30.52
C LYS A 149 16.19 -21.57 31.73
N GLY A 150 16.71 -21.06 32.87
CA GLY A 150 16.77 -21.78 34.16
C GLY A 150 15.66 -21.39 35.14
N THR A 151 14.83 -20.41 34.85
CA THR A 151 13.76 -19.95 35.72
C THR A 151 12.56 -20.90 35.63
N ILE A 152 12.29 -21.65 36.72
CA ILE A 152 11.17 -22.59 36.79
C ILE A 152 9.86 -21.82 36.95
N ILE A 153 8.87 -22.18 36.13
CA ILE A 153 7.49 -21.68 36.18
C ILE A 153 6.50 -22.84 36.13
N LEU A 154 5.25 -22.59 36.51
CA LEU A 154 4.17 -23.55 36.29
C LEU A 154 3.55 -23.34 34.90
N ALA A 155 3.40 -24.44 34.15
CA ALA A 155 2.52 -24.51 33.01
C ALA A 155 1.09 -24.79 33.44
N TYR A 156 0.12 -24.16 32.76
CA TYR A 156 -1.31 -24.30 33.04
C TYR A 156 -2.02 -24.96 31.88
N THR A 157 -2.98 -25.82 32.17
CA THR A 157 -3.97 -26.35 31.22
C THR A 157 -5.35 -26.17 31.81
N HIS A 158 -6.33 -25.72 31.02
CA HIS A 158 -7.72 -25.51 31.49
C HIS A 158 -7.81 -24.59 32.74
N GLY A 159 -6.89 -23.63 32.85
CA GLY A 159 -6.82 -22.73 34.00
C GLY A 159 -6.33 -23.38 35.29
N GLN A 160 -5.79 -24.61 35.24
CA GLN A 160 -5.25 -25.35 36.40
C GLN A 160 -3.73 -25.55 36.29
N PRO A 161 -2.99 -25.51 37.41
CA PRO A 161 -1.59 -25.88 37.43
C PRO A 161 -1.41 -27.31 36.91
N ALA A 162 -0.47 -27.48 35.95
CA ALA A 162 -0.26 -28.77 35.29
C ALA A 162 1.16 -29.33 35.52
N GLN A 163 2.17 -28.72 34.93
CA GLN A 163 3.54 -29.25 34.94
C GLN A 163 4.55 -28.11 35.13
N PRO A 164 5.68 -28.39 35.79
CA PRO A 164 6.79 -27.45 35.82
C PRO A 164 7.44 -27.32 34.43
N THR A 165 7.81 -26.09 34.10
CA THR A 165 8.56 -25.78 32.88
C THR A 165 9.54 -24.64 33.19
N THR A 166 10.15 -24.05 32.15
CA THR A 166 10.99 -22.86 32.31
C THR A 166 10.40 -21.67 31.54
N TRP A 167 10.74 -20.49 32.02
CA TRP A 167 10.35 -19.24 31.33
C TRP A 167 10.90 -19.20 29.90
N GLY A 168 12.15 -19.67 29.69
CA GLY A 168 12.73 -19.76 28.35
C GLY A 168 11.97 -20.71 27.44
N HIS A 169 11.53 -21.89 27.92
CA HIS A 169 10.71 -22.83 27.13
C HIS A 169 9.34 -22.23 26.77
N TYR A 170 8.71 -21.53 27.68
CA TYR A 170 7.44 -20.84 27.46
C TYR A 170 7.55 -19.76 26.37
N LEU A 171 8.59 -18.88 26.47
CA LEU A 171 8.81 -17.85 25.46
C LEU A 171 9.21 -18.46 24.09
N GLY A 172 9.99 -19.55 24.10
CA GLY A 172 10.36 -20.29 22.88
C GLY A 172 9.14 -20.72 22.05
N ALA A 173 8.11 -21.23 22.71
CA ALA A 173 6.86 -21.62 22.05
C ALA A 173 6.19 -20.45 21.31
N PHE A 174 6.21 -19.25 21.91
CA PHE A 174 5.65 -18.06 21.23
C PHE A 174 6.54 -17.56 20.10
N ILE A 175 7.86 -17.63 20.26
CA ILE A 175 8.82 -17.30 19.19
C ILE A 175 8.56 -18.16 17.96
N GLU A 176 8.37 -19.47 18.11
CA GLU A 176 8.04 -20.36 16.99
C GLU A 176 6.70 -20.00 16.32
N ILE A 177 5.72 -19.53 17.09
CA ILE A 177 4.45 -19.04 16.51
C ILE A 177 4.70 -17.79 15.66
N LEU A 178 5.47 -16.82 16.18
CA LEU A 178 5.81 -15.60 15.44
C LEU A 178 6.62 -15.89 14.16
N GLN A 179 7.52 -16.86 14.17
CA GLN A 179 8.24 -17.28 12.96
C GLN A 179 7.29 -17.78 11.88
N ARG A 180 6.30 -18.60 12.23
CA ARG A 180 5.26 -19.05 11.29
C ARG A 180 4.37 -17.89 10.82
N ASP A 181 4.14 -16.87 11.67
CA ASP A 181 3.41 -15.67 11.28
C ASP A 181 4.22 -14.82 10.29
N VAL A 182 5.52 -14.67 10.49
CA VAL A 182 6.44 -14.01 9.55
C VAL A 182 6.42 -14.70 8.17
N GLU A 183 6.53 -16.03 8.13
CA GLU A 183 6.44 -16.80 6.89
C GLU A 183 5.10 -16.59 6.18
N ARG A 184 4.00 -16.63 6.92
CA ARG A 184 2.63 -16.43 6.38
C ARG A 184 2.47 -15.03 5.80
N ILE A 185 2.94 -14.00 6.49
CA ILE A 185 2.88 -12.61 6.03
C ILE A 185 3.76 -12.43 4.78
N THR A 186 4.96 -13.00 4.76
CA THR A 186 5.87 -12.96 3.62
C THR A 186 5.24 -13.59 2.37
N VAL A 187 4.62 -14.76 2.52
CA VAL A 187 3.90 -15.43 1.41
C VAL A 187 2.70 -14.58 0.96
N ALA A 188 1.90 -14.06 1.88
CA ALA A 188 0.74 -13.23 1.52
C ALA A 188 1.16 -11.93 0.81
N ARG A 189 2.27 -11.32 1.24
CA ARG A 189 2.83 -10.10 0.65
C ARG A 189 3.26 -10.29 -0.81
N SER A 190 3.71 -11.48 -1.19
CA SER A 190 4.20 -11.73 -2.56
C SER A 190 3.16 -11.44 -3.65
N SER A 191 1.86 -11.53 -3.36
CA SER A 191 0.79 -11.14 -4.27
C SER A 191 0.78 -9.62 -4.56
N SER A 192 1.28 -8.80 -3.64
CA SER A 192 1.44 -7.36 -3.84
C SER A 192 2.68 -7.01 -4.67
N GLU A 193 3.61 -7.94 -4.88
CA GLU A 193 4.87 -7.72 -5.61
C GLU A 193 4.72 -7.84 -7.13
N LEU A 194 3.48 -8.01 -7.63
CA LEU A 194 3.18 -8.11 -9.05
C LEU A 194 2.53 -6.82 -9.55
N CYS A 195 3.21 -6.14 -10.50
CA CYS A 195 2.82 -4.83 -11.02
C CYS A 195 1.56 -4.90 -11.87
N SER A 196 0.61 -3.98 -11.63
CA SER A 196 -0.62 -3.85 -12.42
C SER A 196 -0.52 -2.89 -13.61
N MET A 197 0.52 -2.03 -13.66
CA MET A 197 0.65 -1.03 -14.73
C MET A 197 0.69 -1.66 -16.12
N GLY A 198 0.03 -0.96 -17.06
CA GLY A 198 -0.14 -1.39 -18.45
C GLY A 198 -1.33 -2.33 -18.68
N ALA A 199 -2.11 -2.63 -17.62
CA ALA A 199 -3.43 -3.25 -17.80
C ALA A 199 -4.45 -2.24 -18.36
N ALA A 200 -4.16 -0.95 -18.29
CA ALA A 200 -5.03 0.15 -18.63
C ALA A 200 -6.38 0.04 -17.89
N ALA A 201 -7.51 0.21 -18.60
CA ALA A 201 -8.81 0.07 -17.95
C ALA A 201 -9.05 -1.36 -17.40
N ILE A 202 -8.64 -2.41 -18.15
CA ILE A 202 -8.71 -3.82 -17.77
C ILE A 202 -8.06 -4.79 -18.78
N THR A 203 -8.17 -4.51 -20.10
CA THR A 203 -7.75 -5.40 -21.18
C THR A 203 -6.54 -4.89 -21.96
N THR A 204 -5.69 -4.08 -21.28
CA THR A 204 -4.51 -3.44 -21.90
C THR A 204 -4.88 -2.44 -23.02
N THR A 205 -3.98 -2.16 -23.93
CA THR A 205 -4.11 -1.13 -24.97
C THR A 205 -3.38 -1.58 -26.23
N GLY A 206 -3.71 -0.96 -27.38
CA GLY A 206 -2.97 -1.14 -28.62
C GLY A 206 -1.65 -0.39 -28.73
N PHE A 207 -1.31 0.47 -27.76
CA PHE A 207 0.01 1.07 -27.69
C PHE A 207 1.06 0.04 -27.24
N ASN A 208 2.27 0.15 -27.76
CA ASN A 208 3.38 -0.74 -27.41
C ASN A 208 3.97 -0.34 -26.03
N LEU A 209 3.29 -0.71 -24.95
CA LEU A 209 3.77 -0.47 -23.60
C LEU A 209 4.70 -1.61 -23.14
N ASP A 210 5.78 -1.24 -22.45
CA ASP A 210 6.66 -2.21 -21.79
C ASP A 210 6.26 -2.38 -20.31
N ARG A 211 5.41 -3.38 -20.05
CA ARG A 211 4.92 -3.71 -18.70
C ARG A 211 6.05 -4.23 -17.80
N LYS A 212 7.04 -4.92 -18.39
CA LYS A 212 8.22 -5.40 -17.64
C LYS A 212 9.04 -4.21 -17.17
N ARG A 213 9.29 -3.25 -18.06
CA ARG A 213 10.02 -2.02 -17.72
C ARG A 213 9.31 -1.20 -16.64
N MET A 214 7.97 -1.11 -16.70
CA MET A 214 7.17 -0.49 -15.63
C MET A 214 7.37 -1.18 -14.28
N SER A 215 7.35 -2.51 -14.28
CA SER A 215 7.60 -3.31 -13.08
C SER A 215 8.97 -3.03 -12.47
N ASP A 216 10.01 -3.01 -13.31
CA ASP A 216 11.39 -2.77 -12.89
C ASP A 216 11.58 -1.35 -12.33
N LEU A 217 11.04 -0.33 -12.98
CA LEU A 217 11.13 1.07 -12.56
C LEU A 217 10.43 1.33 -11.22
N LEU A 218 9.35 0.60 -10.93
CA LEU A 218 8.57 0.76 -9.70
C LEU A 218 9.01 -0.21 -8.57
N GLY A 219 9.98 -1.09 -8.84
CA GLY A 219 10.52 -2.01 -7.83
C GLY A 219 9.64 -3.23 -7.54
N PHE A 220 8.80 -3.64 -8.49
CA PHE A 220 8.05 -4.89 -8.43
C PHE A 220 8.88 -6.08 -8.91
N ALA A 221 8.56 -7.27 -8.45
CA ALA A 221 9.23 -8.50 -8.87
C ALA A 221 8.98 -8.85 -10.34
N ALA A 222 7.73 -8.64 -10.81
CA ALA A 222 7.31 -8.89 -12.19
C ALA A 222 6.00 -8.16 -12.51
N PRO A 223 5.62 -8.00 -13.79
CA PRO A 223 4.24 -7.64 -14.13
C PRO A 223 3.29 -8.80 -13.81
N LEU A 224 2.08 -8.49 -13.34
CA LEU A 224 1.01 -9.47 -13.27
C LEU A 224 0.58 -9.82 -14.70
N GLU A 225 0.73 -11.07 -15.12
CA GLU A 225 0.61 -11.46 -16.53
C GLU A 225 -0.76 -11.14 -17.13
N ASN A 226 -1.82 -11.61 -16.47
CA ASN A 226 -3.18 -11.39 -16.97
C ASN A 226 -3.69 -10.00 -16.61
N SER A 227 -3.89 -9.14 -17.63
CA SER A 227 -4.33 -7.77 -17.43
C SER A 227 -5.72 -7.66 -16.78
N TYR A 228 -6.62 -8.61 -17.05
CA TYR A 228 -7.93 -8.64 -16.40
C TYR A 228 -7.81 -8.86 -14.89
N GLY A 229 -6.95 -9.79 -14.46
CA GLY A 229 -6.64 -10.04 -13.05
C GLY A 229 -5.98 -8.85 -12.34
N CYS A 230 -5.28 -7.98 -13.08
CA CYS A 230 -4.69 -6.76 -12.52
C CYS A 230 -5.73 -5.83 -11.88
N ILE A 231 -6.96 -5.85 -12.40
CA ILE A 231 -8.02 -4.89 -12.07
C ILE A 231 -9.15 -5.57 -11.28
N SER A 232 -9.54 -6.79 -11.69
CA SER A 232 -10.72 -7.46 -11.11
C SER A 232 -10.47 -8.08 -9.75
N SER A 233 -9.20 -8.28 -9.37
CA SER A 233 -8.83 -8.98 -8.14
C SER A 233 -8.31 -8.04 -7.06
N VAL A 234 -8.77 -8.29 -5.83
CA VAL A 234 -8.30 -7.62 -4.60
C VAL A 234 -7.76 -8.64 -3.58
N ASP A 235 -7.44 -9.84 -4.03
CA ASP A 235 -6.94 -10.94 -3.20
C ASP A 235 -5.60 -10.62 -2.53
N TYR A 236 -4.78 -9.77 -3.13
CA TYR A 236 -3.56 -9.26 -2.52
C TYR A 236 -3.82 -8.45 -1.22
N VAL A 237 -4.97 -7.76 -1.12
CA VAL A 237 -5.41 -7.08 0.10
C VAL A 237 -5.94 -8.08 1.12
N THR A 238 -6.91 -8.92 0.69
CA THR A 238 -7.61 -9.84 1.59
C THR A 238 -6.70 -10.95 2.09
N GLY A 239 -5.75 -11.41 1.26
CA GLY A 239 -4.73 -12.40 1.65
C GLY A 239 -3.80 -11.86 2.73
N LEU A 240 -3.25 -10.65 2.54
CA LEU A 240 -2.41 -10.00 3.54
C LEU A 240 -3.19 -9.72 4.83
N TYR A 241 -4.42 -9.18 4.72
CA TYR A 241 -5.28 -8.96 5.88
C TYR A 241 -5.55 -10.24 6.68
N SER A 242 -5.79 -11.37 5.99
CA SER A 242 -6.01 -12.66 6.63
C SER A 242 -4.77 -13.15 7.38
N ALA A 243 -3.57 -12.97 6.81
CA ALA A 243 -2.30 -13.29 7.47
C ALA A 243 -2.10 -12.45 8.74
N LEU A 244 -2.33 -11.14 8.65
CA LEU A 244 -2.26 -10.22 9.79
C LEU A 244 -3.26 -10.58 10.88
N LYS A 245 -4.49 -10.92 10.52
CA LYS A 245 -5.52 -11.36 11.47
C LYS A 245 -5.06 -12.57 12.30
N VAL A 246 -4.45 -13.58 11.67
CA VAL A 246 -3.93 -14.75 12.38
C VAL A 246 -2.82 -14.35 13.34
N MET A 247 -1.89 -13.53 12.93
CA MET A 247 -0.81 -13.00 13.78
C MET A 247 -1.38 -12.27 15.02
N PHE A 248 -2.34 -11.35 14.83
CA PHE A 248 -2.93 -10.62 15.93
C PHE A 248 -3.71 -11.52 16.90
N LEU A 249 -4.37 -12.58 16.42
CA LEU A 249 -5.00 -13.58 17.27
C LEU A 249 -3.97 -14.33 18.12
N ASN A 250 -2.82 -14.71 17.55
CA ASN A 250 -1.74 -15.36 18.28
C ASN A 250 -1.12 -14.42 19.33
N MET A 251 -0.86 -13.17 18.97
CA MET A 251 -0.36 -12.15 19.89
C MET A 251 -1.34 -11.88 21.03
N GLY A 252 -2.63 -11.77 20.72
CA GLY A 252 -3.67 -11.53 21.72
C GLY A 252 -3.74 -12.66 22.77
N ARG A 253 -3.61 -13.92 22.34
CA ARG A 253 -3.54 -15.07 23.26
C ARG A 253 -2.31 -15.02 24.15
N PHE A 254 -1.16 -14.70 23.60
CA PHE A 254 0.08 -14.57 24.37
C PHE A 254 0.00 -13.44 25.41
N ILE A 255 -0.49 -12.26 25.01
CA ILE A 255 -0.66 -11.11 25.91
C ILE A 255 -1.67 -11.44 27.02
N GLN A 256 -2.76 -12.13 26.69
CA GLN A 256 -3.75 -12.55 27.69
C GLN A 256 -3.17 -13.53 28.71
N ASP A 257 -2.35 -14.50 28.26
CA ASP A 257 -1.68 -15.45 29.16
C ASP A 257 -0.65 -14.74 30.06
N LEU A 258 0.11 -13.79 29.53
CA LEU A 258 1.01 -12.95 30.32
C LEU A 258 0.26 -12.12 31.37
N ALA A 259 -0.89 -11.55 30.99
CA ALA A 259 -1.72 -10.78 31.92
C ALA A 259 -2.25 -11.64 33.06
N GLN A 260 -2.67 -12.89 32.77
CA GLN A 260 -3.07 -13.85 33.81
C GLN A 260 -1.91 -14.21 34.74
N ARG A 261 -0.70 -14.43 34.20
CA ARG A 261 0.50 -14.72 35.00
C ARG A 261 0.97 -13.54 35.85
N SER A 262 0.58 -12.33 35.50
CA SER A 262 0.86 -11.11 36.24
C SER A 262 -0.23 -10.76 37.24
N ALA A 263 -1.32 -11.54 37.30
CA ALA A 263 -2.39 -11.35 38.27
C ALA A 263 -1.87 -11.73 39.68
N PHE A 264 -2.45 -11.10 40.66
CA PHE A 264 -2.11 -11.31 42.04
C PHE A 264 -2.75 -12.64 42.53
N GLU A 265 -1.97 -13.67 42.64
CA GLU A 265 -2.29 -14.91 43.37
C GLU A 265 -1.21 -15.24 44.37
#